data_a1059bc6ed1ff57fb9fb6738a55f1995
#
_entry.id   a1059bc6ed1ff57fb9fb6738a55f1995
#
_cell.length_a   1.000
_cell.length_b   1.000
_cell.length_c   1.000
_cell.angle_alpha   90.00
_cell.angle_beta   90.00
_cell.angle_gamma   90.00
#
_symmetry.space_group_name_H-M   'P 1'
#
loop_
_entity.id
_entity.type
_entity.pdbx_description
1 polymer ?
#
loop_
_entity_poly.entity_id
_entity_poly.type
_entity_poly.pdbx_seq_one_letter_code
_entity_poly.pdbx_strand_id
1 'polypeptide(L)'
;MVRITQYNVLCAKLASKARFPKCHEKALDPSSRLTSILNKLEGEIKQNSVICLQELGREWHGDFHDFFQKRKYYMIYSSYGSWKSDYMGVAIAYPMEKYTSENTQIVRISDNVPKVPSPSPVSWWYSYFNNLLIKFNLMSKLSYNEWLESSYKANTCIMTTLSSIDNPSEKFVVSTYHMPCSFYHPKVMTIHVVELLKAVHKYAEESP
;
A
#
# COMPACT_ATOMS: atom_id res chain seq x y z
N MET A 1 2.71 -15.41 22.02
CA MET A 1 3.52 -14.38 21.30
C MET A 1 3.06 -14.35 19.83
N VAL A 2 2.68 -13.18 19.31
CA VAL A 2 2.28 -12.99 17.91
C VAL A 2 3.53 -12.73 17.06
N ARG A 3 3.68 -13.46 15.94
CA ARG A 3 4.73 -13.21 14.95
C ARG A 3 4.15 -12.47 13.76
N ILE A 4 4.75 -11.36 13.38
CA ILE A 4 4.35 -10.56 12.21
C ILE A 4 5.52 -10.48 11.24
N THR A 5 5.25 -10.74 9.96
CA THR A 5 6.22 -10.62 8.87
C THR A 5 5.74 -9.58 7.89
N GLN A 6 6.64 -8.66 7.53
CA GLN A 6 6.40 -7.67 6.48
C GLN A 6 7.27 -7.97 5.26
N TYR A 7 6.68 -7.93 4.07
CA TYR A 7 7.41 -8.16 2.84
C TYR A 7 6.85 -7.34 1.66
N ASN A 8 7.66 -6.40 1.16
CA ASN A 8 7.41 -5.75 -0.12
C ASN A 8 7.83 -6.73 -1.23
N VAL A 9 6.87 -7.24 -1.99
CA VAL A 9 7.10 -8.27 -3.00
C VAL A 9 7.56 -7.70 -4.35
N LEU A 10 7.55 -6.40 -4.52
CA LEU A 10 7.86 -5.68 -5.75
C LEU A 10 7.03 -6.18 -6.94
N CYS A 11 5.95 -5.50 -7.24
CA CYS A 11 5.04 -5.80 -8.34
C CYS A 11 5.79 -6.15 -9.64
N ALA A 12 5.33 -7.18 -10.36
CA ALA A 12 6.00 -7.67 -11.57
C ALA A 12 6.24 -6.58 -12.61
N LYS A 13 5.28 -5.66 -12.78
CA LYS A 13 5.40 -4.52 -13.71
C LYS A 13 6.53 -3.55 -13.36
N LEU A 14 6.98 -3.53 -12.10
CA LEU A 14 8.09 -2.69 -11.66
C LEU A 14 9.46 -3.38 -11.79
N ALA A 15 9.49 -4.71 -11.88
CA ALA A 15 10.70 -5.50 -12.01
C ALA A 15 11.15 -5.58 -13.47
N SER A 16 11.73 -4.50 -13.98
CA SER A 16 12.17 -4.42 -15.39
C SER A 16 13.68 -4.17 -15.49
N LYS A 17 14.27 -4.55 -16.61
CA LYS A 17 15.67 -4.30 -16.91
C LYS A 17 16.01 -2.80 -16.93
N ALA A 18 15.06 -1.97 -17.33
CA ALA A 18 15.23 -0.51 -17.31
C ALA A 18 15.41 0.04 -15.87
N ARG A 19 14.72 -0.54 -14.87
CA ARG A 19 14.85 -0.16 -13.45
C ARG A 19 16.02 -0.86 -12.76
N PHE A 20 16.30 -2.08 -13.15
CA PHE A 20 17.31 -2.95 -12.54
C PHE A 20 18.32 -3.44 -13.58
N PRO A 21 19.14 -2.55 -14.18
CA PRO A 21 20.02 -2.88 -15.31
C PRO A 21 21.10 -3.92 -14.96
N LYS A 22 21.46 -4.01 -13.68
CA LYS A 22 22.48 -4.96 -13.21
C LYS A 22 21.92 -6.33 -12.80
N CYS A 23 20.58 -6.48 -12.67
CA CYS A 23 19.99 -7.76 -12.32
C CYS A 23 20.03 -8.74 -13.49
N HIS A 24 20.23 -10.02 -13.20
CA HIS A 24 20.10 -11.09 -14.18
C HIS A 24 18.64 -11.19 -14.65
N GLU A 25 18.40 -11.49 -15.92
CA GLU A 25 17.05 -11.55 -16.50
C GLU A 25 16.12 -12.50 -15.76
N LYS A 26 16.61 -13.69 -15.39
CA LYS A 26 15.84 -14.67 -14.60
C LYS A 26 15.37 -14.11 -13.26
N ALA A 27 16.12 -13.20 -12.64
CA ALA A 27 15.73 -12.54 -11.40
C ALA A 27 14.63 -11.48 -11.60
N LEU A 28 14.37 -11.08 -12.82
CA LEU A 28 13.32 -10.13 -13.21
C LEU A 28 12.11 -10.83 -13.83
N ASP A 29 12.25 -12.12 -14.19
CA ASP A 29 11.16 -12.90 -14.77
C ASP A 29 10.02 -13.07 -13.76
N PRO A 30 8.77 -12.69 -14.12
CA PRO A 30 7.63 -12.71 -13.21
C PRO A 30 7.36 -14.09 -12.60
N SER A 31 7.45 -15.17 -13.39
CA SER A 31 7.16 -16.53 -12.94
C SER A 31 8.22 -17.06 -11.97
N SER A 32 9.49 -16.81 -12.28
CA SER A 32 10.62 -17.17 -11.40
C SER A 32 10.56 -16.40 -10.08
N ARG A 33 10.19 -15.13 -10.13
CA ARG A 33 10.01 -14.28 -8.93
C ARG A 33 8.84 -14.76 -8.09
N LEU A 34 7.68 -15.01 -8.70
CA LEU A 34 6.51 -15.53 -8.00
C LEU A 34 6.86 -16.80 -7.24
N THR A 35 7.46 -17.79 -7.91
CA THR A 35 7.91 -19.05 -7.29
C THR A 35 8.85 -18.78 -6.10
N SER A 36 9.81 -17.89 -6.26
CA SER A 36 10.78 -17.56 -5.20
C SER A 36 10.12 -16.88 -4.00
N ILE A 37 9.16 -15.98 -4.24
CA ILE A 37 8.41 -15.29 -3.20
C ILE A 37 7.55 -16.28 -2.41
N LEU A 38 6.79 -17.13 -3.09
CA LEU A 38 5.93 -18.13 -2.46
C LEU A 38 6.76 -19.13 -1.63
N ASN A 39 7.90 -19.59 -2.14
CA ASN A 39 8.82 -20.45 -1.39
C ASN A 39 9.35 -19.78 -0.12
N LYS A 40 9.63 -18.46 -0.18
CA LYS A 40 10.06 -17.71 1.01
C LYS A 40 8.93 -17.61 2.04
N LEU A 41 7.70 -17.38 1.60
CA LEU A 41 6.54 -17.29 2.47
C LEU A 41 6.19 -18.62 3.14
N GLU A 42 6.55 -19.77 2.54
CA GLU A 42 6.41 -21.10 3.17
C GLU A 42 7.08 -21.19 4.56
N GLY A 43 8.24 -20.53 4.69
CA GLY A 43 8.95 -20.46 5.98
C GLY A 43 8.17 -19.70 7.04
N GLU A 44 7.48 -18.63 6.66
CA GLU A 44 6.66 -17.81 7.55
C GLU A 44 5.33 -18.52 7.91
N ILE A 45 4.75 -19.24 6.96
CA ILE A 45 3.54 -20.04 7.17
C ILE A 45 3.79 -21.13 8.23
N LYS A 46 4.92 -21.85 8.13
CA LYS A 46 5.31 -22.86 9.13
C LYS A 46 5.45 -22.30 10.56
N GLN A 47 5.68 -21.00 10.69
CA GLN A 47 5.79 -20.30 11.97
C GLN A 47 4.46 -19.64 12.39
N ASN A 48 3.38 -19.84 11.63
CA ASN A 48 2.08 -19.22 11.85
C ASN A 48 2.15 -17.68 11.92
N SER A 49 3.00 -17.06 11.12
CA SER A 49 3.15 -15.62 11.06
C SER A 49 1.91 -14.94 10.48
N VAL A 50 1.51 -13.79 11.01
CA VAL A 50 0.65 -12.86 10.29
C VAL A 50 1.52 -12.15 9.25
N ILE A 51 1.13 -12.19 7.99
CA ILE A 51 1.95 -11.75 6.85
C ILE A 51 1.37 -10.49 6.25
N CYS A 52 2.13 -9.40 6.26
CA CYS A 52 1.79 -8.10 5.67
C CYS A 52 2.57 -7.92 4.37
N LEU A 53 1.87 -7.81 3.25
CA LEU A 53 2.48 -7.65 1.94
C LEU A 53 2.25 -6.23 1.39
N GLN A 54 3.27 -5.68 0.70
CA GLN A 54 3.19 -4.45 -0.06
C GLN A 54 3.61 -4.72 -1.51
N GLU A 55 3.12 -3.90 -2.42
CA GLU A 55 3.33 -4.02 -3.87
C GLU A 55 2.89 -5.38 -4.45
N LEU A 56 1.87 -6.00 -3.85
CA LEU A 56 1.27 -7.20 -4.43
C LEU A 56 0.54 -6.82 -5.71
N GLY A 57 1.09 -7.25 -6.84
CA GLY A 57 0.54 -6.97 -8.15
C GLY A 57 -0.80 -7.67 -8.38
N ARG A 58 -1.69 -6.99 -9.10
CA ARG A 58 -3.00 -7.54 -9.47
C ARG A 58 -2.87 -8.86 -10.24
N GLU A 59 -1.82 -8.99 -11.04
CA GLU A 59 -1.51 -10.18 -11.82
C GLU A 59 -1.21 -11.42 -10.96
N TRP A 60 -0.72 -11.24 -9.74
CA TRP A 60 -0.40 -12.32 -8.81
C TRP A 60 -1.46 -12.54 -7.72
N HIS A 61 -2.49 -11.69 -7.67
CA HIS A 61 -3.51 -11.76 -6.61
C HIS A 61 -4.14 -13.15 -6.51
N GLY A 62 -4.53 -13.76 -7.65
CA GLY A 62 -5.11 -15.10 -7.68
C GLY A 62 -4.15 -16.19 -7.17
N ASP A 63 -2.88 -16.12 -7.58
CA ASP A 63 -1.86 -17.10 -7.15
C ASP A 63 -1.61 -17.01 -5.64
N PHE A 64 -1.53 -15.81 -5.08
CA PHE A 64 -1.37 -15.60 -3.65
C PHE A 64 -2.60 -16.05 -2.86
N HIS A 65 -3.80 -15.76 -3.37
CA HIS A 65 -5.04 -16.21 -2.75
C HIS A 65 -5.08 -17.74 -2.67
N ASP A 66 -4.84 -18.44 -3.78
CA ASP A 66 -4.79 -19.90 -3.85
C ASP A 66 -3.68 -20.47 -2.94
N PHE A 67 -2.50 -19.85 -2.96
CA PHE A 67 -1.38 -20.25 -2.10
C PHE A 67 -1.73 -20.19 -0.62
N PHE A 68 -2.34 -19.11 -0.15
CA PHE A 68 -2.73 -18.93 1.24
C PHE A 68 -3.91 -19.84 1.63
N GLN A 69 -4.93 -19.95 0.80
CA GLN A 69 -6.09 -20.81 1.04
C GLN A 69 -5.69 -22.28 1.24
N LYS A 70 -4.82 -22.82 0.37
CA LYS A 70 -4.32 -24.18 0.49
C LYS A 70 -3.58 -24.46 1.81
N ARG A 71 -3.15 -23.40 2.51
CA ARG A 71 -2.41 -23.44 3.78
C ARG A 71 -3.24 -23.00 4.97
N LYS A 72 -4.55 -22.89 4.78
CA LYS A 72 -5.50 -22.44 5.81
C LYS A 72 -5.21 -21.03 6.32
N TYR A 73 -4.76 -20.15 5.43
CA TYR A 73 -4.62 -18.72 5.67
C TYR A 73 -5.75 -17.96 4.99
N TYR A 74 -6.30 -16.98 5.68
CA TYR A 74 -7.19 -16.00 5.08
C TYR A 74 -6.40 -14.78 4.64
N MET A 75 -6.65 -14.29 3.43
CA MET A 75 -5.98 -13.10 2.88
C MET A 75 -6.98 -11.98 2.63
N ILE A 76 -6.73 -10.84 3.26
CA ILE A 76 -7.40 -9.57 2.98
C ILE A 76 -6.51 -8.80 2.00
N TYR A 77 -7.07 -8.32 0.89
CA TYR A 77 -6.33 -7.61 -0.15
C TYR A 77 -7.03 -6.31 -0.54
N SER A 78 -6.26 -5.26 -0.78
CA SER A 78 -6.73 -4.01 -1.33
C SER A 78 -5.79 -3.51 -2.41
N SER A 79 -6.30 -3.33 -3.62
CA SER A 79 -5.57 -2.66 -4.70
C SER A 79 -5.62 -1.14 -4.53
N TYR A 80 -4.61 -0.46 -5.05
CA TYR A 80 -4.57 0.99 -5.13
C TYR A 80 -3.92 1.45 -6.43
N GLY A 81 -4.25 2.66 -6.82
CA GLY A 81 -3.83 3.26 -8.08
C GLY A 81 -4.95 4.13 -8.64
N SER A 82 -4.86 4.53 -9.90
CA SER A 82 -5.98 5.12 -10.61
C SER A 82 -6.84 4.00 -11.19
N TRP A 83 -8.12 4.31 -11.50
CA TRP A 83 -9.02 3.37 -12.18
C TRP A 83 -8.44 2.77 -13.49
N LYS A 84 -7.41 3.43 -14.05
CA LYS A 84 -6.65 2.94 -15.22
C LYS A 84 -5.44 2.10 -14.86
N SER A 85 -4.98 2.11 -13.61
CA SER A 85 -3.68 1.56 -13.22
C SER A 85 -3.63 0.88 -11.86
N ASP A 86 -4.75 0.29 -11.40
CA ASP A 86 -4.81 -0.57 -10.21
C ASP A 86 -3.95 -1.82 -10.40
N TYR A 87 -2.65 -1.64 -10.44
CA TYR A 87 -1.72 -2.71 -10.78
C TYR A 87 -1.04 -3.33 -9.57
N MET A 88 -1.13 -2.71 -8.40
CA MET A 88 -0.57 -3.23 -7.15
C MET A 88 -1.44 -2.90 -5.94
N GLY A 89 -1.16 -3.55 -4.82
CA GLY A 89 -1.92 -3.38 -3.60
C GLY A 89 -1.13 -3.77 -2.37
N VAL A 90 -1.85 -3.82 -1.25
CA VAL A 90 -1.39 -4.32 0.03
C VAL A 90 -2.25 -5.51 0.46
N ALA A 91 -1.69 -6.40 1.27
CA ALA A 91 -2.44 -7.53 1.81
C ALA A 91 -2.03 -7.84 3.25
N ILE A 92 -2.98 -8.38 4.02
CA ILE A 92 -2.73 -9.05 5.30
C ILE A 92 -3.22 -10.49 5.15
N ALA A 93 -2.36 -11.46 5.44
CA ALA A 93 -2.73 -12.87 5.51
C ALA A 93 -2.44 -13.42 6.90
N TYR A 94 -3.38 -14.18 7.46
CA TYR A 94 -3.28 -14.75 8.81
C TYR A 94 -3.76 -16.20 8.86
N PRO A 95 -3.21 -17.04 9.76
CA PRO A 95 -3.60 -18.44 9.90
C PRO A 95 -5.00 -18.54 10.52
N MET A 96 -5.95 -19.12 9.79
CA MET A 96 -7.34 -19.29 10.23
C MET A 96 -7.50 -20.26 11.41
N GLU A 97 -6.51 -21.10 11.68
CA GLU A 97 -6.51 -22.00 12.84
C GLU A 97 -6.07 -21.31 14.14
N LYS A 98 -5.50 -20.08 14.04
CA LYS A 98 -5.06 -19.32 15.21
C LYS A 98 -5.83 -18.03 15.46
N TYR A 99 -6.30 -17.41 14.41
CA TYR A 99 -6.93 -16.09 14.50
C TYR A 99 -8.23 -16.04 13.69
N THR A 100 -9.16 -15.26 14.21
CA THR A 100 -10.34 -14.79 13.47
C THR A 100 -10.29 -13.27 13.36
N SER A 101 -10.77 -12.72 12.26
CA SER A 101 -10.93 -11.29 12.08
C SER A 101 -12.29 -10.88 12.62
N GLU A 102 -12.32 -9.96 13.57
CA GLU A 102 -13.55 -9.41 14.13
C GLU A 102 -14.03 -8.18 13.37
N ASN A 103 -13.10 -7.34 12.95
CA ASN A 103 -13.36 -6.12 12.20
C ASN A 103 -12.24 -5.87 11.20
N THR A 104 -12.60 -5.33 10.04
CA THR A 104 -11.63 -4.93 9.01
C THR A 104 -12.09 -3.64 8.37
N GLN A 105 -11.18 -2.68 8.28
CA GLN A 105 -11.36 -1.46 7.52
C GLN A 105 -10.27 -1.32 6.45
N ILE A 106 -10.68 -0.87 5.28
CA ILE A 106 -9.79 -0.50 4.18
C ILE A 106 -10.04 0.97 3.90
N VAL A 107 -9.02 1.79 4.09
CA VAL A 107 -9.14 3.25 3.94
C VAL A 107 -8.08 3.78 3.00
N ARG A 108 -8.44 4.75 2.19
CA ARG A 108 -7.49 5.54 1.42
C ARG A 108 -7.00 6.69 2.30
N ILE A 109 -5.72 6.69 2.63
CA ILE A 109 -5.16 7.65 3.60
C ILE A 109 -5.30 9.09 3.13
N SER A 110 -5.23 9.33 1.82
CA SER A 110 -5.44 10.67 1.26
C SER A 110 -6.84 11.27 1.50
N ASP A 111 -7.84 10.44 1.81
CA ASP A 111 -9.20 10.94 2.10
C ASP A 111 -9.26 11.67 3.45
N ASN A 112 -8.31 11.40 4.36
CA ASN A 112 -8.14 12.07 5.64
C ASN A 112 -7.30 13.35 5.54
N VAL A 113 -6.59 13.55 4.41
CA VAL A 113 -5.78 14.76 4.20
C VAL A 113 -6.72 15.95 4.07
N PRO A 114 -6.52 17.04 4.85
CA PRO A 114 -7.32 18.24 4.75
C PRO A 114 -7.37 18.74 3.31
N LYS A 115 -8.60 18.94 2.81
CA LYS A 115 -8.79 19.47 1.45
C LYS A 115 -8.35 20.94 1.44
N VAL A 116 -7.21 21.19 0.85
CA VAL A 116 -6.82 22.56 0.51
C VAL A 116 -7.73 23.01 -0.62
N PRO A 117 -8.35 24.22 -0.54
CA PRO A 117 -9.09 24.74 -1.65
C PRO A 117 -8.21 24.68 -2.90
N SER A 118 -8.65 23.92 -3.89
CA SER A 118 -8.03 23.98 -5.21
C SER A 118 -8.06 25.44 -5.64
N PRO A 119 -6.97 26.03 -6.11
CA PRO A 119 -7.09 27.29 -6.83
C PRO A 119 -8.20 27.07 -7.86
N SER A 120 -9.17 27.99 -7.88
CA SER A 120 -10.35 27.93 -8.77
C SER A 120 -9.96 27.38 -10.13
N PRO A 121 -10.82 26.61 -10.81
CA PRO A 121 -10.47 26.01 -12.09
C PRO A 121 -9.97 27.11 -13.00
N VAL A 122 -8.66 27.24 -13.02
CA VAL A 122 -7.97 28.23 -13.81
C VAL A 122 -8.29 27.84 -15.23
N SER A 123 -9.01 28.72 -15.92
CA SER A 123 -9.35 28.57 -17.32
C SER A 123 -8.16 27.93 -18.05
N TRP A 124 -8.42 26.96 -18.92
CA TRP A 124 -7.38 26.29 -19.72
C TRP A 124 -6.41 27.28 -20.41
N TRP A 125 -6.90 28.51 -20.72
CA TRP A 125 -6.13 29.64 -21.20
C TRP A 125 -5.08 30.12 -20.19
N TYR A 126 -5.40 30.15 -18.92
CA TYR A 126 -4.47 30.57 -17.87
C TYR A 126 -3.38 29.50 -17.66
N SER A 127 -3.72 28.23 -17.75
CA SER A 127 -2.73 27.13 -17.72
C SER A 127 -1.78 27.21 -18.92
N TYR A 128 -2.29 27.50 -20.11
CA TYR A 128 -1.48 27.70 -21.31
C TYR A 128 -0.57 28.91 -21.19
N PHE A 129 -1.11 30.06 -20.71
CA PHE A 129 -0.34 31.31 -20.51
C PHE A 129 0.72 31.14 -19.42
N ASN A 130 0.41 30.49 -18.31
CA ASN A 130 1.38 30.17 -17.24
C ASN A 130 2.53 29.28 -17.75
N ASN A 131 2.22 28.26 -18.52
CA ASN A 131 3.27 27.40 -19.10
C ASN A 131 4.17 28.20 -20.06
N LEU A 132 3.61 29.16 -20.80
CA LEU A 132 4.38 30.05 -21.68
C LEU A 132 5.28 30.99 -20.86
N LEU A 133 4.75 31.63 -19.82
CA LEU A 133 5.49 32.53 -18.94
C LEU A 133 6.60 31.81 -18.14
N ILE A 134 6.36 30.57 -17.71
CA ILE A 134 7.39 29.72 -17.08
C ILE A 134 8.49 29.37 -18.09
N LYS A 135 8.12 29.06 -19.34
CA LYS A 135 9.06 28.74 -20.41
C LYS A 135 9.98 29.92 -20.77
N PHE A 136 9.49 31.15 -20.57
CA PHE A 136 10.25 32.37 -20.80
C PHE A 136 10.91 32.94 -19.52
N ASN A 137 10.95 32.19 -18.40
CA ASN A 137 11.48 32.65 -17.11
C ASN A 137 10.83 33.94 -16.56
N LEU A 138 9.62 34.26 -16.99
CA LEU A 138 8.90 35.46 -16.59
C LEU A 138 8.04 35.26 -15.33
N MET A 139 7.84 34.00 -14.91
CA MET A 139 7.18 33.65 -13.64
C MET A 139 7.88 32.50 -12.97
N SER A 140 7.97 32.54 -11.63
CA SER A 140 8.37 31.40 -10.83
C SER A 140 7.34 30.29 -10.97
N LYS A 141 7.81 29.03 -11.06
CA LYS A 141 6.96 27.84 -11.04
C LYS A 141 5.97 27.96 -9.87
N LEU A 142 4.66 27.73 -10.11
CA LEU A 142 3.66 27.66 -9.03
C LEU A 142 4.26 26.88 -7.85
N SER A 143 4.17 27.44 -6.66
CA SER A 143 4.72 26.79 -5.46
C SER A 143 4.09 25.40 -5.35
N TYR A 144 4.92 24.38 -5.27
CA TYR A 144 4.50 23.01 -5.08
C TYR A 144 3.72 22.92 -3.76
N ASN A 145 2.49 22.42 -3.81
CA ASN A 145 1.64 22.26 -2.64
C ASN A 145 1.59 20.79 -2.22
N GLU A 146 2.36 20.45 -1.18
CA GLU A 146 2.49 19.10 -0.67
C GLU A 146 1.16 18.52 -0.13
N TRP A 147 0.28 19.37 0.41
CA TRP A 147 -1.05 18.96 0.87
C TRP A 147 -1.93 18.53 -0.30
N LEU A 148 -1.94 19.34 -1.36
CA LEU A 148 -2.68 19.01 -2.58
C LEU A 148 -2.15 17.71 -3.21
N GLU A 149 -0.84 17.59 -3.33
CA GLU A 149 -0.21 16.35 -3.84
C GLU A 149 -0.55 15.13 -2.98
N SER A 150 -0.55 15.29 -1.65
CA SER A 150 -0.92 14.23 -0.70
C SER A 150 -2.37 13.79 -0.89
N SER A 151 -3.29 14.72 -1.18
CA SER A 151 -4.71 14.41 -1.38
C SER A 151 -5.01 13.60 -2.64
N TYR A 152 -4.08 13.55 -3.59
CA TYR A 152 -4.23 12.76 -4.83
C TYR A 152 -3.64 11.36 -4.76
N LYS A 153 -2.90 11.01 -3.69
CA LYS A 153 -2.32 9.67 -3.56
C LYS A 153 -3.41 8.62 -3.35
N ALA A 154 -3.33 7.53 -4.10
CA ALA A 154 -4.37 6.50 -4.11
C ALA A 154 -4.08 5.35 -3.13
N ASN A 155 -2.98 5.40 -2.39
CA ASN A 155 -2.52 4.33 -1.52
C ASN A 155 -3.53 4.03 -0.41
N THR A 156 -3.86 2.74 -0.26
CA THR A 156 -4.81 2.24 0.75
C THR A 156 -4.08 1.59 1.93
N CYS A 157 -4.68 1.71 3.10
CA CYS A 157 -4.30 1.00 4.31
C CYS A 157 -5.35 -0.06 4.61
N ILE A 158 -4.91 -1.27 4.96
CA ILE A 158 -5.75 -2.30 5.57
C ILE A 158 -5.48 -2.29 7.06
N MET A 159 -6.54 -2.24 7.87
CA MET A 159 -6.51 -2.39 9.32
C MET A 159 -7.46 -3.53 9.69
N THR A 160 -7.03 -4.46 10.50
CA THR A 160 -7.86 -5.58 10.96
C THR A 160 -7.59 -5.89 12.42
N THR A 161 -8.65 -6.14 13.17
CA THR A 161 -8.57 -6.67 14.54
C THR A 161 -8.63 -8.17 14.48
N LEU A 162 -7.59 -8.81 14.94
CA LEU A 162 -7.49 -10.26 15.05
C LEU A 162 -7.65 -10.68 16.51
N SER A 163 -8.50 -11.67 16.76
CA SER A 163 -8.63 -12.33 18.05
C SER A 163 -8.06 -13.75 17.98
N SER A 164 -7.45 -14.19 19.06
CA SER A 164 -6.95 -15.56 19.19
C SER A 164 -8.13 -16.54 19.31
N ILE A 165 -8.09 -17.64 18.57
CA ILE A 165 -9.10 -18.71 18.68
C ILE A 165 -9.00 -19.41 20.05
N ASP A 166 -7.77 -19.62 20.55
CA ASP A 166 -7.52 -20.26 21.84
C ASP A 166 -7.92 -19.37 23.03
N ASN A 167 -7.83 -18.04 22.87
CA ASN A 167 -8.20 -17.07 23.89
C ASN A 167 -8.83 -15.83 23.23
N PRO A 168 -10.15 -15.80 23.02
CA PRO A 168 -10.83 -14.69 22.34
C PRO A 168 -10.70 -13.31 22.99
N SER A 169 -10.26 -13.24 24.26
CA SER A 169 -9.95 -11.97 24.92
C SER A 169 -8.59 -11.39 24.48
N GLU A 170 -7.72 -12.20 23.91
CA GLU A 170 -6.46 -11.73 23.31
C GLU A 170 -6.70 -11.21 21.92
N LYS A 171 -6.82 -9.89 21.82
CA LYS A 171 -7.03 -9.17 20.56
C LYS A 171 -5.85 -8.26 20.25
N PHE A 172 -5.59 -8.06 18.97
CA PHE A 172 -4.59 -7.10 18.52
C PHE A 172 -4.95 -6.54 17.15
N VAL A 173 -4.56 -5.32 16.90
CA VAL A 173 -4.74 -4.66 15.61
C VAL A 173 -3.50 -4.86 14.75
N VAL A 174 -3.71 -5.26 13.50
CA VAL A 174 -2.67 -5.30 12.48
C VAL A 174 -3.04 -4.33 11.37
N SER A 175 -2.07 -3.53 10.95
CA SER A 175 -2.25 -2.65 9.80
C SER A 175 -1.11 -2.80 8.80
N THR A 176 -1.42 -2.63 7.52
CA THR A 176 -0.43 -2.58 6.45
C THR A 176 -0.72 -1.43 5.51
N TYR A 177 0.32 -0.70 5.16
CA TYR A 177 0.27 0.43 4.25
C TYR A 177 1.53 0.48 3.39
N HIS A 178 1.39 0.85 2.13
CA HIS A 178 2.53 1.15 1.27
C HIS A 178 2.62 2.66 1.08
N MET A 179 3.66 3.26 1.66
CA MET A 179 3.89 4.71 1.61
C MET A 179 4.06 5.22 0.19
N PRO A 180 3.45 6.34 -0.22
CA PRO A 180 3.75 6.97 -1.50
C PRO A 180 5.24 7.32 -1.61
N CYS A 181 5.89 6.89 -2.69
CA CYS A 181 7.30 7.21 -2.95
C CYS A 181 7.42 8.64 -3.48
N SER A 182 7.56 9.62 -2.60
CA SER A 182 7.72 11.04 -2.93
C SER A 182 9.06 11.58 -2.41
N PHE A 183 10.16 10.95 -2.81
CA PHE A 183 11.50 11.25 -2.28
C PHE A 183 11.96 12.70 -2.53
N TYR A 184 11.53 13.33 -3.62
CA TYR A 184 11.81 14.74 -3.90
C TYR A 184 10.91 15.71 -3.10
N HIS A 185 9.85 15.20 -2.47
CA HIS A 185 8.90 15.97 -1.68
C HIS A 185 8.58 15.23 -0.37
N PRO A 186 9.55 15.13 0.57
CA PRO A 186 9.42 14.31 1.78
C PRO A 186 8.26 14.74 2.69
N LYS A 187 7.82 15.99 2.62
CA LYS A 187 6.62 16.45 3.36
C LYS A 187 5.36 15.70 2.96
N VAL A 188 5.21 15.27 1.70
CA VAL A 188 4.10 14.39 1.28
C VAL A 188 4.10 13.09 2.07
N MET A 189 5.27 12.49 2.24
CA MET A 189 5.41 11.26 3.02
C MET A 189 5.10 11.51 4.51
N THR A 190 5.57 12.63 5.06
CA THR A 190 5.27 13.02 6.45
C THR A 190 3.77 13.21 6.69
N ILE A 191 3.06 13.89 5.78
CA ILE A 191 1.60 14.05 5.85
C ILE A 191 0.93 12.68 5.88
N HIS A 192 1.31 11.77 4.98
CA HIS A 192 0.75 10.42 4.95
C HIS A 192 1.04 9.61 6.23
N VAL A 193 2.23 9.75 6.83
CA VAL A 193 2.53 9.10 8.12
C VAL A 193 1.60 9.60 9.21
N VAL A 194 1.43 10.91 9.31
CA VAL A 194 0.57 11.52 10.35
C VAL A 194 -0.88 11.06 10.19
N GLU A 195 -1.42 11.11 8.97
CA GLU A 195 -2.81 10.70 8.72
C GLU A 195 -2.99 9.17 8.87
N LEU A 196 -1.99 8.37 8.53
CA LEU A 196 -1.98 6.93 8.79
C LEU A 196 -2.04 6.63 10.30
N LEU A 197 -1.19 7.28 11.09
CA LEU A 197 -1.16 7.06 12.54
C LEU A 197 -2.48 7.46 13.20
N LYS A 198 -3.08 8.58 12.79
CA LYS A 198 -4.42 8.99 13.26
C LYS A 198 -5.48 7.95 12.90
N ALA A 199 -5.48 7.44 11.66
CA ALA A 199 -6.44 6.44 11.20
C ALA A 199 -6.31 5.12 11.98
N VAL A 200 -5.08 4.64 12.18
CA VAL A 200 -4.81 3.40 12.93
C VAL A 200 -5.17 3.57 14.42
N HIS A 201 -4.85 4.71 15.02
CA HIS A 201 -5.20 5.00 16.42
C HIS A 201 -6.71 5.02 16.61
N LYS A 202 -7.43 5.78 15.78
CA LYS A 202 -8.89 5.82 15.80
C LYS A 202 -9.50 4.43 15.62
N TYR A 203 -9.00 3.66 14.67
CA TYR A 203 -9.47 2.29 14.43
C TYR A 203 -9.26 1.41 15.67
N ALA A 204 -8.10 1.51 16.34
CA ALA A 204 -7.79 0.72 17.53
C ALA A 204 -8.67 1.11 18.73
N GLU A 205 -9.05 2.39 18.88
CA GLU A 205 -9.97 2.85 19.91
C GLU A 205 -11.42 2.41 19.67
N GLU A 206 -11.85 2.35 18.41
CA GLU A 206 -13.20 1.94 18.01
C GLU A 206 -13.37 0.41 17.90
N SER A 207 -12.26 -0.34 17.92
CA SER A 207 -12.25 -1.81 17.84
C SER A 207 -12.12 -2.40 19.24
N PRO A 208 -13.21 -2.93 19.81
CA PRO A 208 -13.21 -3.49 21.16
C PRO A 208 -12.33 -4.74 21.32
#